data_f3b070e053eca1cee7302a70ef11657d
#
_entry.id   f3b070e053eca1cee7302a70ef11657d
#
_cell.length_a   1.000
_cell.length_b   1.000
_cell.length_c   1.000
_cell.angle_alpha   90.00
_cell.angle_beta   90.00
_cell.angle_gamma   90.00
#
_symmetry.space_group_name_H-M   'P 1'
#
loop_
_entity.id
_entity.type
_entity.pdbx_description
1 polymer ?
#
loop_
_entity_poly.entity_id
_entity_poly.type
_entity_poly.pdbx_seq_one_letter_code
_entity_poly.pdbx_strand_id
1 'polypeptide(L)'
;MVGLLPYPPTRSVRGGAMALIESFLEEDIHPIDIVENIAEHKAWDFDRIAEDQIAMAVEGRWRTYSITLAWSAYDETLRMVCTFEMEPPAHKHGVLFEALNEINDQCWAGAFTYWTEQSLMVYRYGLLLSGGQVASADQISTLISSAVATSERYYPAFQLVVYGDHSAKDAMQVAIAEAYGRA
;
A
#
# COMPACT_ATOMS: atom_id res chain seq x y z
N MET A 1 45.82 57.22 24.25
CA MET A 1 45.77 56.05 23.34
C MET A 1 44.57 55.25 23.75
N VAL A 2 43.41 55.47 23.07
CA VAL A 2 42.11 54.86 23.41
C VAL A 2 41.87 53.82 22.35
N GLY A 3 41.88 52.54 22.77
CA GLY A 3 41.65 51.40 21.88
C GLY A 3 40.17 51.26 21.49
N LEU A 4 39.90 51.27 20.17
CA LEU A 4 38.58 50.92 19.62
C LEU A 4 38.32 49.43 19.82
N LEU A 5 37.19 49.09 20.46
CA LEU A 5 36.64 47.78 20.52
C LEU A 5 36.02 47.41 19.15
N PRO A 6 36.22 46.20 18.64
CA PRO A 6 35.60 45.78 17.39
C PRO A 6 34.10 45.49 17.58
N TYR A 7 33.31 45.97 16.62
CA TYR A 7 31.88 45.75 16.47
C TYR A 7 31.58 44.24 16.29
N PRO A 8 30.54 43.67 16.95
CA PRO A 8 30.16 42.30 16.72
C PRO A 8 29.54 42.15 15.32
N PRO A 9 29.74 40.99 14.65
CA PRO A 9 29.17 40.76 13.32
C PRO A 9 27.65 40.72 13.38
N THR A 10 27.01 41.46 12.51
CA THR A 10 25.56 41.44 12.28
C THR A 10 25.13 40.03 11.84
N ARG A 11 24.42 39.33 12.70
CA ARG A 11 23.80 38.05 12.41
C ARG A 11 22.78 38.24 11.29
N SER A 12 23.02 37.59 10.14
CA SER A 12 22.12 37.61 8.99
C SER A 12 20.77 36.99 9.35
N VAL A 13 19.74 37.81 9.50
CA VAL A 13 18.37 37.43 9.85
C VAL A 13 17.62 36.91 8.63
N ARG A 14 18.25 36.86 7.44
CA ARG A 14 17.59 36.46 6.19
C ARG A 14 17.36 34.95 6.01
N GLY A 15 18.13 34.09 6.66
CA GLY A 15 17.99 32.64 6.54
C GLY A 15 16.79 32.03 7.30
N GLY A 16 16.45 32.64 8.45
CA GLY A 16 15.36 32.13 9.28
C GLY A 16 13.95 32.44 8.74
N ALA A 17 13.79 33.57 8.06
CA ALA A 17 12.51 33.96 7.51
C ALA A 17 12.16 33.18 6.24
N MET A 18 13.13 32.82 5.40
CA MET A 18 12.91 31.97 4.23
C MET A 18 12.60 30.51 4.64
N ALA A 19 13.31 29.97 5.62
CA ALA A 19 13.03 28.63 6.14
C ALA A 19 11.65 28.53 6.82
N LEU A 20 11.20 29.61 7.47
CA LEU A 20 9.84 29.68 8.03
C LEU A 20 8.78 29.82 6.92
N ILE A 21 9.07 30.57 5.85
CA ILE A 21 8.17 30.72 4.71
C ILE A 21 8.10 29.40 3.90
N GLU A 22 9.21 28.70 3.72
CA GLU A 22 9.23 27.35 3.12
C GLU A 22 8.46 26.34 3.98
N SER A 23 8.58 26.40 5.31
CA SER A 23 7.80 25.57 6.24
C SER A 23 6.29 25.88 6.23
N PHE A 24 5.89 27.13 5.93
CA PHE A 24 4.49 27.52 5.79
C PHE A 24 3.93 27.30 4.37
N LEU A 25 4.80 27.00 3.38
CA LEU A 25 4.41 26.67 2.00
C LEU A 25 4.47 25.17 1.70
N GLU A 26 4.96 24.34 2.60
CA GLU A 26 4.59 22.93 2.66
C GLU A 26 3.13 22.88 3.16
N GLU A 27 2.17 23.20 2.29
CA GLU A 27 0.81 22.75 2.45
C GLU A 27 0.91 21.26 2.75
N ASP A 28 0.34 20.82 3.87
CA ASP A 28 0.23 19.42 4.25
C ASP A 28 -0.51 18.69 3.12
N ILE A 29 0.25 18.21 2.11
CA ILE A 29 -0.34 17.53 0.96
C ILE A 29 -0.96 16.26 1.52
N HIS A 30 -2.30 16.21 1.48
CA HIS A 30 -3.02 15.08 2.01
C HIS A 30 -2.66 13.80 1.24
N PRO A 31 -2.31 12.68 1.91
CA PRO A 31 -1.87 11.46 1.22
C PRO A 31 -2.84 10.96 0.15
N ILE A 32 -4.15 11.16 0.34
CA ILE A 32 -5.16 10.77 -0.64
C ILE A 32 -5.12 11.63 -1.91
N ASP A 33 -4.72 12.91 -1.83
CA ASP A 33 -4.56 13.75 -3.02
C ASP A 33 -3.42 13.26 -3.91
N ILE A 34 -2.35 12.72 -3.29
CA ILE A 34 -1.25 12.09 -4.04
C ILE A 34 -1.74 10.81 -4.73
N VAL A 35 -2.55 10.00 -4.04
CA VAL A 35 -3.14 8.78 -4.61
C VAL A 35 -4.03 9.12 -5.80
N GLU A 36 -4.89 10.13 -5.67
CA GLU A 36 -5.79 10.61 -6.72
C GLU A 36 -5.00 11.05 -7.97
N ASN A 37 -3.98 11.87 -7.79
CA ASN A 37 -3.08 12.28 -8.87
C ASN A 37 -2.42 11.08 -9.58
N ILE A 38 -2.00 10.05 -8.83
CA ILE A 38 -1.43 8.84 -9.42
C ILE A 38 -2.49 8.09 -10.24
N ALA A 39 -3.71 7.94 -9.72
CA ALA A 39 -4.80 7.25 -10.39
C ALA A 39 -5.16 7.95 -11.71
N GLU A 40 -5.24 9.28 -11.72
CA GLU A 40 -5.44 10.10 -12.92
C GLU A 40 -4.33 9.87 -13.96
N HIS A 41 -3.06 9.96 -13.55
CA HIS A 41 -1.91 9.76 -14.46
C HIS A 41 -1.85 8.34 -15.04
N LYS A 42 -2.32 7.35 -14.29
CA LYS A 42 -2.39 5.96 -14.73
C LYS A 42 -3.66 5.63 -15.52
N ALA A 43 -4.59 6.58 -15.60
CA ALA A 43 -5.91 6.40 -16.22
C ALA A 43 -6.67 5.20 -15.60
N TRP A 44 -6.52 4.99 -14.30
CA TRP A 44 -7.31 4.01 -13.57
C TRP A 44 -8.73 4.54 -13.34
N ASP A 45 -9.69 3.64 -13.28
CA ASP A 45 -11.05 3.96 -12.85
C ASP A 45 -11.06 4.09 -11.32
N PHE A 46 -11.39 5.28 -10.81
CA PHE A 46 -11.36 5.55 -9.38
C PHE A 46 -12.54 6.43 -8.94
N ASP A 47 -12.87 6.34 -7.66
CA ASP A 47 -13.87 7.15 -6.97
C ASP A 47 -13.33 7.61 -5.61
N ARG A 48 -13.36 8.93 -5.36
CA ARG A 48 -13.06 9.48 -4.05
C ARG A 48 -14.27 9.36 -3.15
N ILE A 49 -14.26 8.36 -2.27
CA ILE A 49 -15.40 8.00 -1.40
C ILE A 49 -15.59 9.03 -0.28
N ALA A 50 -14.49 9.58 0.24
CA ALA A 50 -14.45 10.59 1.30
C ALA A 50 -13.19 11.46 1.17
N GLU A 51 -13.07 12.50 1.98
CA GLU A 51 -11.86 13.34 1.99
C GLU A 51 -10.59 12.53 2.27
N ASP A 52 -10.71 11.51 3.13
CA ASP A 52 -9.64 10.64 3.58
C ASP A 52 -9.66 9.24 2.94
N GLN A 53 -10.50 9.01 1.91
CA GLN A 53 -10.64 7.67 1.32
C GLN A 53 -10.88 7.71 -0.20
N ILE A 54 -10.17 6.85 -0.92
CA ILE A 54 -10.28 6.65 -2.36
C ILE A 54 -10.33 5.15 -2.69
N ALA A 55 -11.16 4.77 -3.64
CA ALA A 55 -11.20 3.42 -4.20
C ALA A 55 -10.90 3.46 -5.69
N MET A 56 -10.26 2.41 -6.19
CA MET A 56 -9.91 2.29 -7.60
C MET A 56 -9.95 0.83 -8.06
N ALA A 57 -10.18 0.65 -9.37
CA ALA A 57 -10.09 -0.63 -10.03
C ALA A 57 -8.78 -0.70 -10.83
N VAL A 58 -7.98 -1.73 -10.58
CA VAL A 58 -6.71 -1.96 -11.28
C VAL A 58 -6.77 -3.30 -11.98
N GLU A 59 -6.63 -3.28 -13.30
CA GLU A 59 -6.59 -4.49 -14.09
C GLU A 59 -5.28 -5.26 -13.85
N GLY A 60 -5.42 -6.53 -13.54
CA GLY A 60 -4.33 -7.50 -13.48
C GLY A 60 -4.47 -8.54 -14.60
N ARG A 61 -3.55 -9.50 -14.60
CA ARG A 61 -3.56 -10.59 -15.59
C ARG A 61 -4.72 -11.58 -15.37
N TRP A 62 -5.01 -11.87 -14.11
CA TRP A 62 -6.01 -12.88 -13.74
C TRP A 62 -7.39 -12.28 -13.55
N ARG A 63 -7.43 -11.03 -13.07
CA ARG A 63 -8.67 -10.32 -12.78
C ARG A 63 -8.44 -8.84 -12.52
N THR A 64 -9.52 -8.09 -12.40
CA THR A 64 -9.50 -6.73 -11.87
C THR A 64 -9.50 -6.78 -10.34
N TYR A 65 -8.60 -6.01 -9.73
CA TYR A 65 -8.47 -5.86 -8.28
C TYR A 65 -9.12 -4.56 -7.84
N SER A 66 -9.88 -4.61 -6.75
CA SER A 66 -10.37 -3.40 -6.10
C SER A 66 -9.36 -2.97 -5.04
N ILE A 67 -8.86 -1.75 -5.15
CA ILE A 67 -7.89 -1.17 -4.22
C ILE A 67 -8.54 0.01 -3.52
N THR A 68 -8.53 -0.01 -2.19
CA THR A 68 -8.98 1.12 -1.38
C THR A 68 -7.81 1.61 -0.53
N LEU A 69 -7.58 2.92 -0.57
CA LEU A 69 -6.66 3.60 0.34
C LEU A 69 -7.45 4.52 1.25
N ALA A 70 -7.08 4.51 2.53
CA ALA A 70 -7.70 5.37 3.54
C ALA A 70 -6.60 5.96 4.45
N TRP A 71 -6.66 7.27 4.65
CA TRP A 71 -5.81 7.97 5.61
C TRP A 71 -6.43 7.94 7.00
N SER A 72 -5.66 7.54 7.98
CA SER A 72 -6.03 7.60 9.39
C SER A 72 -5.17 8.63 10.11
N ALA A 73 -5.76 9.79 10.38
CA ALA A 73 -5.08 10.86 11.10
C ALA A 73 -4.79 10.50 12.58
N TYR A 74 -5.49 9.51 13.13
CA TYR A 74 -5.31 9.07 14.52
C TYR A 74 -3.95 8.38 14.75
N ASP A 75 -3.55 7.53 13.82
CA ASP A 75 -2.30 6.77 13.89
C ASP A 75 -1.34 7.11 12.74
N GLU A 76 -1.59 8.21 12.04
CA GLU A 76 -0.79 8.74 10.92
C GLU A 76 -0.42 7.64 9.91
N THR A 77 -1.42 6.80 9.56
CA THR A 77 -1.20 5.64 8.69
C THR A 77 -2.04 5.74 7.41
N LEU A 78 -1.38 5.67 6.26
CA LEU A 78 -2.06 5.41 4.99
C LEU A 78 -2.30 3.90 4.86
N ARG A 79 -3.56 3.51 5.04
CA ARG A 79 -4.00 2.11 4.99
C ARG A 79 -4.41 1.76 3.58
N MET A 80 -3.98 0.60 3.10
CA MET A 80 -4.36 0.07 1.81
C MET A 80 -4.92 -1.34 1.96
N VAL A 81 -6.00 -1.62 1.25
CA VAL A 81 -6.51 -2.96 1.00
C VAL A 81 -6.65 -3.19 -0.50
N CYS A 82 -6.14 -4.33 -0.98
CA CYS A 82 -6.34 -4.83 -2.33
C CYS A 82 -7.21 -6.08 -2.22
N THR A 83 -8.38 -6.07 -2.83
CA THR A 83 -9.39 -7.10 -2.63
C THR A 83 -9.79 -7.77 -3.94
N PHE A 84 -10.19 -9.03 -3.82
CA PHE A 84 -10.81 -9.79 -4.88
C PHE A 84 -11.75 -10.85 -4.31
N GLU A 85 -12.81 -11.13 -5.04
CA GLU A 85 -13.82 -12.11 -4.65
C GLU A 85 -13.25 -13.53 -4.66
N MET A 86 -13.62 -14.30 -3.64
CA MET A 86 -13.32 -15.72 -3.52
C MET A 86 -14.35 -16.38 -2.60
N GLU A 87 -15.02 -17.40 -3.09
CA GLU A 87 -16.07 -18.11 -2.38
C GLU A 87 -15.67 -19.55 -2.07
N PRO A 88 -14.77 -19.77 -1.09
CA PRO A 88 -14.39 -21.12 -0.71
C PRO A 88 -15.58 -21.88 -0.09
N PRO A 89 -15.84 -23.13 -0.50
CA PRO A 89 -16.77 -23.98 0.21
C PRO A 89 -16.37 -24.11 1.70
N ALA A 90 -17.33 -24.23 2.60
CA ALA A 90 -17.08 -24.24 4.05
C ALA A 90 -16.03 -25.30 4.48
N HIS A 91 -16.01 -26.47 3.83
CA HIS A 91 -15.03 -27.52 4.11
C HIS A 91 -13.60 -27.18 3.64
N LYS A 92 -13.43 -26.14 2.81
CA LYS A 92 -12.12 -25.66 2.31
C LYS A 92 -11.53 -24.53 3.15
N HIS A 93 -12.25 -23.97 4.13
CA HIS A 93 -11.74 -22.87 4.96
C HIS A 93 -10.47 -23.28 5.71
N GLY A 94 -10.38 -24.51 6.23
CA GLY A 94 -9.19 -24.97 6.94
C GLY A 94 -7.93 -24.93 6.08
N VAL A 95 -7.98 -25.53 4.89
CA VAL A 95 -6.83 -25.54 3.96
C VAL A 95 -6.54 -24.15 3.40
N LEU A 96 -7.54 -23.27 3.24
CA LEU A 96 -7.32 -21.88 2.87
C LEU A 96 -6.55 -21.14 3.95
N PHE A 97 -6.87 -21.32 5.22
CA PHE A 97 -6.15 -20.66 6.33
C PHE A 97 -4.72 -21.18 6.49
N GLU A 98 -4.49 -22.47 6.22
CA GLU A 98 -3.13 -23.01 6.11
C GLU A 98 -2.35 -22.34 4.97
N ALA A 99 -2.96 -22.21 3.79
CA ALA A 99 -2.33 -21.53 2.65
C ALA A 99 -2.06 -20.05 2.94
N LEU A 100 -2.97 -19.35 3.61
CA LEU A 100 -2.76 -17.97 4.03
C LEU A 100 -1.54 -17.84 4.96
N ASN A 101 -1.38 -18.77 5.90
CA ASN A 101 -0.21 -18.77 6.78
C ASN A 101 1.10 -18.98 6.01
N GLU A 102 1.15 -19.97 5.12
CA GLU A 102 2.32 -20.26 4.28
C GLU A 102 2.68 -19.09 3.35
N ILE A 103 1.66 -18.47 2.74
CA ILE A 103 1.84 -17.31 1.85
C ILE A 103 2.34 -16.10 2.64
N ASN A 104 1.77 -15.82 3.81
CA ASN A 104 2.15 -14.68 4.63
C ASN A 104 3.57 -14.80 5.18
N ASP A 105 4.07 -16.02 5.40
CA ASP A 105 5.49 -16.26 5.75
C ASP A 105 6.45 -15.77 4.66
N GLN A 106 5.99 -15.69 3.42
CA GLN A 106 6.76 -15.19 2.28
C GLN A 106 6.51 -13.69 2.00
N CYS A 107 5.55 -13.06 2.68
CA CYS A 107 5.17 -11.65 2.45
C CYS A 107 5.83 -10.74 3.50
N TRP A 108 6.79 -9.91 3.08
CA TRP A 108 7.48 -8.97 3.97
C TRP A 108 6.80 -7.61 4.11
N ALA A 109 6.04 -7.21 3.08
CA ALA A 109 5.51 -5.85 2.97
C ALA A 109 3.99 -5.75 3.13
N GLY A 110 3.33 -6.81 3.52
CA GLY A 110 1.88 -6.84 3.72
C GLY A 110 1.42 -8.25 4.04
N ALA A 111 0.13 -8.46 4.18
CA ALA A 111 -0.40 -9.77 4.54
C ALA A 111 -1.77 -10.01 3.91
N PHE A 112 -2.02 -11.26 3.54
CA PHE A 112 -3.34 -11.71 3.13
C PHE A 112 -4.21 -12.09 4.33
N THR A 113 -5.51 -11.81 4.21
CA THR A 113 -6.55 -12.30 5.10
C THR A 113 -7.80 -12.60 4.28
N TYR A 114 -8.66 -13.45 4.79
CA TYR A 114 -9.94 -13.75 4.18
C TYR A 114 -11.08 -13.17 5.02
N TRP A 115 -11.87 -12.27 4.42
CA TRP A 115 -13.06 -11.70 5.04
C TRP A 115 -14.27 -12.60 4.72
N THR A 116 -14.59 -13.46 5.67
CA THR A 116 -15.58 -14.52 5.49
C THR A 116 -16.99 -13.98 5.19
N GLU A 117 -17.40 -12.90 5.86
CA GLU A 117 -18.73 -12.31 5.69
C GLU A 117 -18.92 -11.67 4.31
N GLN A 118 -17.86 -11.13 3.72
CA GLN A 118 -17.88 -10.48 2.43
C GLN A 118 -17.42 -11.39 1.29
N SER A 119 -16.94 -12.59 1.60
CA SER A 119 -16.32 -13.52 0.63
C SER A 119 -15.19 -12.87 -0.16
N LEU A 120 -14.36 -12.10 0.52
CA LEU A 120 -13.24 -11.39 -0.08
C LEU A 120 -11.90 -11.92 0.41
N MET A 121 -11.02 -12.19 -0.53
CA MET A 121 -9.59 -12.25 -0.27
C MET A 121 -9.05 -10.82 -0.21
N VAL A 122 -8.27 -10.51 0.81
CA VAL A 122 -7.79 -9.17 1.10
C VAL A 122 -6.29 -9.20 1.33
N TYR A 123 -5.53 -8.47 0.52
CA TYR A 123 -4.16 -8.12 0.81
C TYR A 123 -4.14 -6.72 1.42
N ARG A 124 -3.54 -6.56 2.59
CA ARG A 124 -3.52 -5.29 3.32
C ARG A 124 -2.10 -4.86 3.65
N TYR A 125 -1.90 -3.56 3.62
CA TYR A 125 -0.66 -2.89 3.97
C TYR A 125 -0.96 -1.56 4.70
N GLY A 126 -0.10 -1.17 5.63
CA GLY A 126 -0.14 0.14 6.27
C GLY A 126 1.18 0.86 6.11
N LEU A 127 1.18 2.03 5.51
CA LEU A 127 2.33 2.92 5.43
C LEU A 127 2.24 3.94 6.56
N LEU A 128 3.12 3.77 7.57
CA LEU A 128 3.20 4.67 8.72
C LEU A 128 3.94 5.95 8.30
N LEU A 129 3.30 7.10 8.49
CA LEU A 129 3.81 8.43 8.15
C LEU A 129 3.94 9.33 9.39
N SER A 130 4.17 8.74 10.55
CA SER A 130 4.25 9.47 11.82
C SER A 130 5.37 10.50 11.83
N GLY A 131 5.17 11.57 12.61
CA GLY A 131 6.17 12.63 12.80
C GLY A 131 6.26 13.63 11.63
N GLY A 132 5.15 13.88 10.95
CA GLY A 132 5.08 14.85 9.85
C GLY A 132 5.73 14.35 8.55
N GLN A 133 5.86 13.04 8.38
CA GLN A 133 6.34 12.46 7.14
C GLN A 133 5.26 12.54 6.05
N VAL A 134 5.66 12.94 4.85
CA VAL A 134 4.79 12.93 3.66
C VAL A 134 5.19 11.76 2.77
N ALA A 135 4.19 10.97 2.34
CA ALA A 135 4.44 9.89 1.40
C ALA A 135 4.82 10.46 0.03
N SER A 136 5.89 9.96 -0.58
CA SER A 136 6.19 10.31 -1.97
C SER A 136 5.24 9.59 -2.94
N ALA A 137 5.03 10.18 -4.12
CA ALA A 137 4.27 9.53 -5.20
C ALA A 137 4.86 8.16 -5.57
N ASP A 138 6.20 8.04 -5.54
CA ASP A 138 6.89 6.77 -5.81
C ASP A 138 6.60 5.70 -4.74
N GLN A 139 6.57 6.09 -3.47
CA GLN A 139 6.21 5.17 -2.39
C GLN A 139 4.78 4.64 -2.56
N ILE A 140 3.82 5.53 -2.83
CA ILE A 140 2.41 5.15 -3.04
C ILE A 140 2.26 4.30 -4.31
N SER A 141 2.89 4.69 -5.42
CA SER A 141 2.87 3.91 -6.66
C SER A 141 3.46 2.52 -6.47
N THR A 142 4.56 2.41 -5.73
CA THR A 142 5.19 1.13 -5.38
C THR A 142 4.28 0.29 -4.48
N LEU A 143 3.63 0.90 -3.49
CA LEU A 143 2.67 0.24 -2.61
C LEU A 143 1.54 -0.42 -3.41
N ILE A 144 0.89 0.33 -4.31
CA ILE A 144 -0.21 -0.14 -5.15
C ILE A 144 0.28 -1.25 -6.09
N SER A 145 1.39 -1.01 -6.79
CA SER A 145 1.96 -1.98 -7.73
C SER A 145 2.36 -3.28 -7.05
N SER A 146 2.94 -3.19 -5.85
CA SER A 146 3.32 -4.37 -5.06
C SER A 146 2.11 -5.18 -4.60
N ALA A 147 1.01 -4.50 -4.25
CA ALA A 147 -0.23 -5.19 -3.84
C ALA A 147 -0.81 -5.99 -5.00
N VAL A 148 -0.90 -5.40 -6.19
CA VAL A 148 -1.36 -6.10 -7.39
C VAL A 148 -0.42 -7.25 -7.74
N ALA A 149 0.89 -6.99 -7.81
CA ALA A 149 1.87 -8.03 -8.16
C ALA A 149 1.88 -9.21 -7.17
N THR A 150 1.73 -8.93 -5.87
CA THR A 150 1.65 -9.97 -4.84
C THR A 150 0.34 -10.76 -4.96
N SER A 151 -0.78 -10.08 -5.18
CA SER A 151 -2.08 -10.73 -5.41
C SER A 151 -2.06 -11.61 -6.65
N GLU A 152 -1.50 -11.13 -7.75
CA GLU A 152 -1.29 -11.86 -9.00
C GLU A 152 -0.42 -13.11 -8.81
N ARG A 153 0.66 -12.98 -8.04
CA ARG A 153 1.57 -14.08 -7.76
C ARG A 153 0.89 -15.24 -7.05
N TYR A 154 0.05 -14.95 -6.05
CA TYR A 154 -0.55 -15.99 -5.21
C TYR A 154 -1.97 -16.36 -5.62
N TYR A 155 -2.59 -15.64 -6.56
CA TYR A 155 -3.92 -15.97 -7.06
C TYR A 155 -4.06 -17.43 -7.55
N PRO A 156 -3.13 -17.99 -8.35
CA PRO A 156 -3.21 -19.39 -8.75
C PRO A 156 -3.18 -20.37 -7.58
N ALA A 157 -2.37 -20.10 -6.55
CA ALA A 157 -2.31 -20.94 -5.35
C ALA A 157 -3.65 -20.95 -4.62
N PHE A 158 -4.28 -19.79 -4.44
CA PHE A 158 -5.61 -19.71 -3.86
C PHE A 158 -6.65 -20.48 -4.66
N GLN A 159 -6.61 -20.39 -6.00
CA GLN A 159 -7.53 -21.15 -6.88
C GLN A 159 -7.36 -22.67 -6.70
N LEU A 160 -6.12 -23.16 -6.63
CA LEU A 160 -5.81 -24.58 -6.43
C LEU A 160 -6.30 -25.11 -5.07
N VAL A 161 -6.15 -24.31 -4.02
CA VAL A 161 -6.59 -24.66 -2.66
C VAL A 161 -8.11 -24.64 -2.55
N VAL A 162 -8.75 -23.60 -3.07
CA VAL A 162 -10.20 -23.38 -2.88
C VAL A 162 -11.02 -24.27 -3.79
N TYR A 163 -10.69 -24.36 -5.06
CA TYR A 163 -11.48 -25.04 -6.08
C TYR A 163 -10.87 -26.36 -6.56
N GLY A 164 -9.59 -26.62 -6.24
CA GLY A 164 -8.91 -27.89 -6.48
C GLY A 164 -8.81 -28.74 -5.21
N ASP A 165 -8.20 -29.91 -5.33
CA ASP A 165 -7.90 -30.81 -4.21
C ASP A 165 -6.41 -30.76 -3.82
N HIS A 166 -5.80 -29.56 -3.93
CA HIS A 166 -4.41 -29.37 -3.59
C HIS A 166 -4.24 -28.97 -2.12
N SER A 167 -3.16 -29.49 -1.51
CA SER A 167 -2.73 -29.01 -0.20
C SER A 167 -2.17 -27.58 -0.30
N ALA A 168 -2.11 -26.86 0.82
CA ALA A 168 -1.47 -25.54 0.89
C ALA A 168 -0.04 -25.58 0.35
N LYS A 169 0.73 -26.61 0.72
CA LYS A 169 2.12 -26.79 0.28
C LYS A 169 2.27 -27.00 -1.22
N ASP A 170 1.43 -27.85 -1.82
CA ASP A 170 1.48 -28.12 -3.27
C ASP A 170 1.08 -26.87 -4.07
N ALA A 171 0.06 -26.14 -3.61
CA ALA A 171 -0.36 -24.88 -4.21
C ALA A 171 0.73 -23.81 -4.17
N MET A 172 1.47 -23.72 -3.06
CA MET A 172 2.62 -22.83 -2.94
C MET A 172 3.74 -23.14 -3.92
N GLN A 173 4.03 -24.44 -4.18
CA GLN A 173 5.04 -24.82 -5.16
C GLN A 173 4.68 -24.33 -6.57
N VAL A 174 3.41 -24.36 -6.94
CA VAL A 174 2.94 -23.83 -8.23
C VAL A 174 3.16 -22.32 -8.31
N ALA A 175 2.79 -21.56 -7.28
CA ALA A 175 2.99 -20.10 -7.25
C ALA A 175 4.47 -19.73 -7.35
N ILE A 176 5.35 -20.48 -6.68
CA ILE A 176 6.81 -20.29 -6.75
C ILE A 176 7.32 -20.63 -8.15
N ALA A 177 6.94 -21.78 -8.72
CA ALA A 177 7.39 -22.19 -10.05
C ALA A 177 6.97 -21.19 -11.14
N GLU A 178 5.75 -20.66 -11.08
CA GLU A 178 5.28 -19.60 -12.00
C GLU A 178 6.06 -18.29 -11.86
N ALA A 179 6.49 -17.95 -10.66
CA ALA A 179 7.30 -16.75 -10.42
C ALA A 179 8.72 -16.90 -11.00
N TYR A 180 9.33 -18.08 -10.88
CA TYR A 180 10.68 -18.36 -11.40
C TYR A 180 10.70 -18.72 -12.90
N GLY A 181 9.63 -19.27 -13.45
CA GLY A 181 9.51 -19.60 -14.87
C GLY A 181 9.40 -18.40 -15.81
N ARG A 182 9.45 -17.19 -15.28
CA ARG A 182 9.37 -15.90 -16.01
C ARG A 182 10.62 -15.04 -15.87
N ALA A 183 11.69 -15.57 -15.34
CA ALA A 183 12.99 -14.88 -15.25
C ALA A 183 13.79 -15.02 -16.54
#